data_34fb6eb50c7977a19f973d9852ea4eb1
#
_entry.id   34fb6eb50c7977a19f973d9852ea4eb1
#
_cell.length_a   1.000
_cell.length_b   1.000
_cell.length_c   1.000
_cell.angle_alpha   90.00
_cell.angle_beta   90.00
_cell.angle_gamma   90.00
#
_symmetry.space_group_name_H-M   'P 1'
#
loop_
_entity.id
_entity.type
_entity.pdbx_description
1 polymer ?
#
loop_
_entity_poly.entity_id
_entity_poly.type
_entity_poly.pdbx_seq_one_letter_code
_entity_poly.pdbx_strand_id
1 'polypeptide(L)'
;MLEVKDLHVCVEGSKILKGLSLTILPGEVHAIMGPNGAGKSTLSAVIAGKQGYEVTAGTITFEGRDVLDMEIEERAQAGLLMGFQYPVEIPGVKNIYLLKAALNASREARGESEIPAPEFMKLVKEKLAFMKMDSSFLQRAVNEGFSGGEKKRNEILQMLI
;
A
#
# COMPACT_ATOMS: atom_id res chain seq x y z
N MET A 1 6.19 9.72 9.58
CA MET A 1 5.42 9.46 10.82
C MET A 1 3.94 9.31 10.47
N LEU A 2 3.29 8.25 10.95
CA LEU A 2 1.83 8.07 10.85
C LEU A 2 1.23 8.29 12.25
N GLU A 3 0.22 9.15 12.35
CA GLU A 3 -0.48 9.42 13.61
C GLU A 3 -1.99 9.28 13.41
N VAL A 4 -2.63 8.54 14.29
CA VAL A 4 -4.08 8.36 14.38
C VAL A 4 -4.52 8.87 15.74
N LYS A 5 -5.51 9.77 15.77
CA LYS A 5 -6.03 10.36 17.01
C LYS A 5 -7.53 10.17 17.10
N ASP A 6 -7.96 9.53 18.18
CA ASP A 6 -9.37 9.35 18.54
C ASP A 6 -10.26 8.89 17.36
N LEU A 7 -9.78 7.92 16.60
CA LEU A 7 -10.42 7.49 15.35
C LEU A 7 -11.67 6.66 15.64
N HIS A 8 -12.79 7.12 15.12
CA HIS A 8 -14.08 6.41 15.14
C HIS A 8 -14.50 6.04 13.73
N VAL A 9 -14.84 4.78 13.51
CA VAL A 9 -15.22 4.27 12.18
C VAL A 9 -16.47 3.42 12.27
N CYS A 10 -17.40 3.67 11.36
CA CYS A 10 -18.58 2.85 11.12
C CYS A 10 -18.45 2.06 9.81
N VAL A 11 -19.00 0.86 9.82
CA VAL A 11 -19.14 0.00 8.63
C VAL A 11 -20.57 -0.50 8.62
N GLU A 12 -21.33 -0.23 7.56
CA GLU A 12 -22.75 -0.59 7.45
C GLU A 12 -23.57 -0.17 8.69
N GLY A 13 -23.32 1.04 9.21
CA GLY A 13 -23.99 1.59 10.38
C GLY A 13 -23.51 1.05 11.73
N SER A 14 -22.61 0.08 11.74
CA SER A 14 -22.06 -0.49 12.99
C SER A 14 -20.75 0.19 13.36
N LYS A 15 -20.61 0.67 14.60
CA LYS A 15 -19.38 1.27 15.12
C LYS A 15 -18.32 0.19 15.35
N ILE A 16 -17.26 0.20 14.55
CA ILE A 16 -16.15 -0.76 14.64
C ILE A 16 -14.96 -0.20 15.42
N LEU A 17 -14.48 0.99 15.04
CA LEU A 17 -13.46 1.71 15.84
C LEU A 17 -14.14 2.73 16.73
N LYS A 18 -13.69 2.80 17.99
CA LYS A 18 -14.34 3.57 19.04
C LYS A 18 -13.32 4.42 19.82
N GLY A 19 -12.61 5.31 19.09
CA GLY A 19 -11.60 6.19 19.71
C GLY A 19 -10.19 5.58 19.70
N LEU A 20 -9.78 4.95 18.58
CA LEU A 20 -8.44 4.41 18.43
C LEU A 20 -7.42 5.53 18.28
N SER A 21 -6.35 5.48 19.10
CA SER A 21 -5.19 6.35 18.93
C SER A 21 -3.92 5.51 18.79
N LEU A 22 -3.05 5.88 17.84
CA LEU A 22 -1.82 5.18 17.52
C LEU A 22 -0.84 6.15 16.88
N THR A 23 0.43 6.09 17.29
CA THR A 23 1.52 6.83 16.63
C THR A 23 2.61 5.86 16.22
N ILE A 24 3.04 5.92 14.96
CA ILE A 24 4.12 5.11 14.39
C ILE A 24 5.21 6.07 13.90
N LEU A 25 6.38 5.99 14.51
CA LEU A 25 7.54 6.80 14.14
C LEU A 25 8.29 6.16 12.95
N PRO A 26 9.11 6.93 12.22
CA PRO A 26 9.96 6.38 11.18
C PRO A 26 10.85 5.26 11.69
N GLY A 27 10.92 4.15 10.95
CA GLY A 27 11.73 2.98 11.30
C GLY A 27 11.11 2.03 12.32
N GLU A 28 9.93 2.33 12.85
CA GLU A 28 9.24 1.44 13.78
C GLU A 28 8.39 0.39 13.07
N VAL A 29 8.27 -0.77 13.71
CA VAL A 29 7.34 -1.83 13.30
C VAL A 29 6.31 -2.04 14.41
N HIS A 30 5.05 -1.76 14.10
CA HIS A 30 3.94 -1.94 15.02
C HIS A 30 3.11 -3.17 14.66
N ALA A 31 2.98 -4.11 15.58
CA ALA A 31 2.10 -5.27 15.45
C ALA A 31 0.75 -4.98 16.12
N ILE A 32 -0.32 -4.91 15.32
CA ILE A 32 -1.69 -4.72 15.82
C ILE A 32 -2.33 -6.10 16.01
N MET A 33 -2.59 -6.47 17.26
CA MET A 33 -3.16 -7.75 17.64
C MET A 33 -4.52 -7.59 18.31
N GLY A 34 -5.31 -8.64 18.26
CA GLY A 34 -6.63 -8.68 18.90
C GLY A 34 -7.52 -9.77 18.29
N PRO A 35 -8.68 -10.08 18.90
CA PRO A 35 -9.61 -11.08 18.41
C PRO A 35 -10.20 -10.72 17.04
N ASN A 36 -10.87 -11.69 16.40
CA ASN A 36 -11.61 -11.41 15.17
C ASN A 36 -12.73 -10.39 15.46
N GLY A 37 -12.94 -9.46 14.54
CA GLY A 37 -13.91 -8.38 14.73
C GLY A 37 -13.39 -7.16 15.53
N ALA A 38 -12.17 -7.18 16.06
CA ALA A 38 -11.61 -6.05 16.83
C ALA A 38 -11.27 -4.79 16.00
N GLY A 39 -11.50 -4.81 14.67
CA GLY A 39 -11.26 -3.64 13.82
C GLY A 39 -9.86 -3.54 13.20
N LYS A 40 -9.00 -4.57 13.34
CA LYS A 40 -7.64 -4.54 12.76
C LYS A 40 -7.62 -4.24 11.26
N SER A 41 -8.42 -4.98 10.50
CA SER A 41 -8.54 -4.79 9.04
C SER A 41 -9.28 -3.49 8.69
N THR A 42 -10.17 -3.02 9.57
CA THR A 42 -10.87 -1.74 9.41
C THR A 42 -9.88 -0.59 9.45
N LEU A 43 -8.95 -0.59 10.39
CA LEU A 43 -7.91 0.44 10.46
C LEU A 43 -7.09 0.50 9.18
N SER A 44 -6.58 -0.64 8.69
CA SER A 44 -5.82 -0.70 7.44
C SER A 44 -6.64 -0.22 6.24
N ALA A 45 -7.92 -0.62 6.16
CA ALA A 45 -8.80 -0.24 5.07
C ALA A 45 -9.08 1.27 5.05
N VAL A 46 -9.29 1.89 6.22
CA VAL A 46 -9.50 3.34 6.34
C VAL A 46 -8.24 4.12 5.94
N ILE A 47 -7.06 3.71 6.42
CA ILE A 47 -5.79 4.35 6.04
C ILE A 47 -5.55 4.25 4.53
N ALA A 48 -5.89 3.11 3.93
CA ALA A 48 -5.76 2.89 2.48
C ALA A 48 -6.86 3.58 1.64
N GLY A 49 -7.87 4.20 2.25
CA GLY A 49 -8.96 4.87 1.55
C GLY A 49 -10.01 3.92 0.95
N LYS A 50 -10.12 2.69 1.45
CA LYS A 50 -11.09 1.73 0.92
C LYS A 50 -12.52 2.22 1.17
N GLN A 51 -13.35 2.17 0.12
CA GLN A 51 -14.77 2.55 0.21
C GLN A 51 -15.56 1.66 1.17
N GLY A 52 -16.65 2.20 1.73
CA GLY A 52 -17.54 1.49 2.66
C GLY A 52 -17.13 1.60 4.13
N TYR A 53 -16.12 2.41 4.43
CA TYR A 53 -15.68 2.71 5.79
C TYR A 53 -15.90 4.20 6.07
N GLU A 54 -16.84 4.52 6.96
CA GLU A 54 -17.19 5.89 7.31
C GLU A 54 -16.43 6.34 8.56
N VAL A 55 -15.55 7.34 8.42
CA VAL A 55 -14.91 7.99 9.56
C VAL A 55 -15.87 9.00 10.16
N THR A 56 -16.29 8.77 11.40
CA THR A 56 -17.28 9.60 12.08
C THR A 56 -16.65 10.61 13.03
N ALA A 57 -15.42 10.38 13.47
CA ALA A 57 -14.62 11.32 14.28
C ALA A 57 -13.15 10.90 14.29
N GLY A 58 -12.27 11.81 14.74
CA GLY A 58 -10.84 11.59 14.82
C GLY A 58 -10.10 12.04 13.56
N THR A 59 -8.78 11.88 13.57
CA THR A 59 -7.89 12.29 12.49
C THR A 59 -6.84 11.22 12.18
N ILE A 60 -6.39 11.19 10.95
CA ILE A 60 -5.26 10.40 10.50
C ILE A 60 -4.29 11.31 9.77
N THR A 61 -3.07 11.45 10.26
CA THR A 61 -2.04 12.23 9.56
C THR A 61 -0.85 11.37 9.18
N PHE A 62 -0.35 11.57 7.97
CA PHE A 62 0.87 10.96 7.46
C PHE A 62 1.83 12.04 7.00
N GLU A 63 3.01 12.09 7.63
CA GLU A 63 4.03 13.13 7.39
C GLU A 63 3.48 14.56 7.43
N GLY A 64 2.54 14.80 8.37
CA GLY A 64 1.92 16.11 8.58
C GLY A 64 0.75 16.44 7.65
N ARG A 65 0.42 15.57 6.69
CA ARG A 65 -0.72 15.71 5.78
C ARG A 65 -1.92 14.93 6.31
N ASP A 66 -3.12 15.49 6.20
CA ASP A 66 -4.35 14.76 6.57
C ASP A 66 -4.65 13.68 5.53
N VAL A 67 -4.67 12.42 5.98
CA VAL A 67 -4.92 11.26 5.12
C VAL A 67 -6.37 11.18 4.69
N LEU A 68 -7.29 11.70 5.49
CA LEU A 68 -8.73 11.63 5.20
C LEU A 68 -9.11 12.56 4.02
N ASP A 69 -8.35 13.63 3.82
CA ASP A 69 -8.54 14.56 2.70
C ASP A 69 -7.84 14.11 1.41
N MET A 70 -7.01 13.04 1.47
CA MET A 70 -6.30 12.51 0.30
C MET A 70 -7.16 11.53 -0.48
N GLU A 71 -7.11 11.64 -1.81
CA GLU A 71 -7.58 10.58 -2.71
C GLU A 71 -6.70 9.32 -2.58
N ILE A 72 -7.21 8.16 -3.03
CA ILE A 72 -6.50 6.87 -2.89
C ILE A 72 -5.14 6.92 -3.59
N GLU A 73 -5.09 7.54 -4.76
CA GLU A 73 -3.88 7.71 -5.56
C GLU A 73 -2.85 8.59 -4.85
N GLU A 74 -3.30 9.66 -4.19
CA GLU A 74 -2.43 10.56 -3.43
C GLU A 74 -1.81 9.87 -2.21
N ARG A 75 -2.58 8.99 -1.54
CA ARG A 75 -2.07 8.17 -0.44
C ARG A 75 -0.96 7.22 -0.91
N ALA A 76 -1.19 6.56 -2.04
CA ALA A 76 -0.20 5.66 -2.64
C ALA A 76 1.07 6.42 -3.06
N GLN A 77 0.93 7.58 -3.70
CA GLN A 77 2.03 8.47 -4.10
C GLN A 77 2.81 9.02 -2.90
N ALA A 78 2.13 9.25 -1.77
CA ALA A 78 2.76 9.64 -0.52
C ALA A 78 3.56 8.49 0.14
N GLY A 79 3.40 7.25 -0.32
CA GLY A 79 4.10 6.07 0.19
C GLY A 79 3.28 5.20 1.14
N LEU A 80 1.97 5.42 1.25
CA LEU A 80 1.09 4.54 2.00
C LEU A 80 0.76 3.31 1.14
N LEU A 81 1.35 2.17 1.46
CA LEU A 81 1.12 0.92 0.74
C LEU A 81 0.43 -0.09 1.65
N MET A 82 -0.62 -0.73 1.14
CA MET A 82 -1.33 -1.81 1.83
C MET A 82 -1.09 -3.15 1.12
N GLY A 83 -0.53 -4.13 1.85
CA GLY A 83 -0.48 -5.51 1.40
C GLY A 83 -1.82 -6.19 1.58
N PHE A 84 -2.40 -6.70 0.49
CA PHE A 84 -3.70 -7.36 0.53
C PHE A 84 -3.62 -8.77 1.10
N GLN A 85 -4.66 -9.20 1.82
CA GLN A 85 -4.78 -10.60 2.24
C GLN A 85 -4.86 -11.54 1.03
N TYR A 86 -5.59 -11.12 0.01
CA TYR A 86 -5.68 -11.77 -1.31
C TYR A 86 -5.30 -10.77 -2.39
N PRO A 87 -4.05 -10.80 -2.89
CA PRO A 87 -3.61 -9.88 -3.93
C PRO A 87 -4.42 -10.01 -5.21
N VAL A 88 -4.84 -8.86 -5.74
CA VAL A 88 -5.68 -8.77 -6.95
C VAL A 88 -4.88 -9.19 -8.18
N GLU A 89 -5.53 -9.91 -9.09
CA GLU A 89 -4.99 -10.19 -10.42
C GLU A 89 -5.37 -9.08 -11.38
N ILE A 90 -4.42 -8.68 -12.23
CA ILE A 90 -4.66 -7.70 -13.31
C ILE A 90 -4.30 -8.37 -14.63
N PRO A 91 -5.26 -9.09 -15.25
CA PRO A 91 -5.00 -9.80 -16.51
C PRO A 91 -4.54 -8.86 -17.63
N GLY A 92 -3.57 -9.30 -18.42
CA GLY A 92 -3.05 -8.55 -19.55
C GLY A 92 -2.09 -7.41 -19.21
N VAL A 93 -1.97 -7.01 -17.94
CA VAL A 93 -1.01 -5.98 -17.51
C VAL A 93 0.24 -6.65 -16.97
N LYS A 94 1.37 -6.53 -17.67
CA LYS A 94 2.64 -7.10 -17.19
C LYS A 94 3.17 -6.36 -15.98
N ASN A 95 3.79 -7.09 -15.04
CA ASN A 95 4.40 -6.51 -13.84
C ASN A 95 5.35 -5.36 -14.14
N ILE A 96 6.18 -5.46 -15.18
CA ILE A 96 7.14 -4.41 -15.55
C ILE A 96 6.47 -3.07 -15.87
N TYR A 97 5.29 -3.09 -16.50
CA TYR A 97 4.56 -1.87 -16.82
C TYR A 97 3.91 -1.26 -15.57
N LEU A 98 3.30 -2.10 -14.72
CA LEU A 98 2.73 -1.65 -13.45
C LEU A 98 3.80 -0.99 -12.58
N LEU A 99 4.94 -1.66 -12.38
CA LEU A 99 6.04 -1.16 -11.56
C LEU A 99 6.59 0.16 -12.08
N LYS A 100 6.79 0.30 -13.40
CA LYS A 100 7.27 1.55 -13.99
C LYS A 100 6.25 2.68 -13.85
N ALA A 101 4.98 2.40 -14.09
CA ALA A 101 3.92 3.39 -13.96
C ALA A 101 3.77 3.87 -12.52
N ALA A 102 3.77 2.95 -11.54
CA ALA A 102 3.67 3.28 -10.13
C ALA A 102 4.86 4.14 -9.65
N LEU A 103 6.09 3.75 -10.03
CA LEU A 103 7.29 4.52 -9.69
C LEU A 103 7.24 5.91 -10.30
N ASN A 104 6.86 6.05 -11.57
CA ASN A 104 6.78 7.35 -12.24
C ASN A 104 5.71 8.23 -11.62
N ALA A 105 4.52 7.69 -11.27
CA ALA A 105 3.48 8.44 -10.57
C ALA A 105 3.96 8.97 -9.21
N SER A 106 4.71 8.16 -8.47
CA SER A 106 5.31 8.59 -7.19
C SER A 106 6.40 9.65 -7.38
N ARG A 107 7.20 9.55 -8.45
CA ARG A 107 8.22 10.56 -8.80
C ARG A 107 7.58 11.88 -9.22
N GLU A 108 6.55 11.83 -10.06
CA GLU A 108 5.80 13.01 -10.51
C GLU A 108 5.19 13.76 -9.32
N ALA A 109 4.59 13.05 -8.37
CA ALA A 109 4.05 13.65 -7.14
C ALA A 109 5.12 14.37 -6.28
N ARG A 110 6.40 13.97 -6.42
CA ARG A 110 7.55 14.65 -5.78
C ARG A 110 8.19 15.72 -6.67
N GLY A 111 7.65 15.99 -7.86
CA GLY A 111 8.21 16.95 -8.83
C GLY A 111 9.47 16.43 -9.54
N GLU A 112 9.69 15.12 -9.54
CA GLU A 112 10.81 14.48 -10.23
C GLU A 112 10.42 14.08 -11.67
N SER A 113 11.39 14.04 -12.58
CA SER A 113 11.18 13.52 -13.93
C SER A 113 10.98 11.99 -13.92
N GLU A 114 10.37 11.46 -14.98
CA GLU A 114 10.27 10.01 -15.17
C GLU A 114 11.65 9.33 -15.14
N ILE A 115 11.67 8.10 -14.59
CA ILE A 115 12.91 7.32 -14.55
C ILE A 115 13.27 6.82 -15.97
N PRO A 116 14.52 7.03 -16.43
CA PRO A 116 14.99 6.48 -17.68
C PRO A 116 14.91 4.94 -17.69
N ALA A 117 14.57 4.35 -18.85
CA ALA A 117 14.38 2.90 -18.95
C ALA A 117 15.62 2.07 -18.51
N PRO A 118 16.86 2.45 -18.80
CA PRO A 118 18.04 1.71 -18.31
C PRO A 118 18.17 1.75 -16.79
N GLU A 119 17.91 2.90 -16.16
CA GLU A 119 17.97 3.06 -14.70
C GLU A 119 16.87 2.26 -14.02
N PHE A 120 15.66 2.32 -14.55
CA PHE A 120 14.55 1.51 -14.08
C PHE A 120 14.88 0.01 -14.13
N MET A 121 15.42 -0.47 -15.25
CA MET A 121 15.80 -1.88 -15.39
C MET A 121 16.90 -2.30 -14.42
N LYS A 122 17.84 -1.41 -14.13
CA LYS A 122 18.88 -1.66 -13.12
C LYS A 122 18.26 -1.79 -11.75
N LEU A 123 17.43 -0.83 -11.33
CA LEU A 123 16.71 -0.86 -10.05
C LEU A 123 15.91 -2.16 -9.86
N VAL A 124 15.08 -2.50 -10.85
CA VAL A 124 14.23 -3.70 -10.78
C VAL A 124 15.07 -4.98 -10.67
N LYS A 125 16.18 -5.10 -11.43
CA LYS A 125 17.08 -6.26 -11.34
C LYS A 125 17.71 -6.39 -9.95
N GLU A 126 18.13 -5.29 -9.34
CA GLU A 126 18.67 -5.27 -7.98
C GLU A 126 17.62 -5.77 -6.97
N LYS A 127 16.36 -5.30 -7.07
CA LYS A 127 15.28 -5.73 -6.19
C LYS A 127 14.90 -7.20 -6.39
N LEU A 128 14.83 -7.67 -7.63
CA LEU A 128 14.61 -9.08 -7.93
C LEU A 128 15.70 -9.98 -7.33
N ALA A 129 16.97 -9.58 -7.47
CA ALA A 129 18.09 -10.32 -6.90
C ALA A 129 18.01 -10.37 -5.37
N PHE A 130 17.67 -9.24 -4.72
CA PHE A 130 17.46 -9.17 -3.28
C PHE A 130 16.34 -10.13 -2.83
N MET A 131 15.23 -10.17 -3.58
CA MET A 131 14.06 -11.02 -3.33
C MET A 131 14.27 -12.49 -3.75
N LYS A 132 15.40 -12.83 -4.40
CA LYS A 132 15.65 -14.14 -5.03
C LYS A 132 14.51 -14.55 -5.97
N MET A 133 14.01 -13.58 -6.76
CA MET A 133 12.96 -13.79 -7.75
C MET A 133 13.55 -13.85 -9.15
N ASP A 134 12.96 -14.73 -10.00
CA ASP A 134 13.35 -14.83 -11.39
C ASP A 134 12.83 -13.66 -12.22
N SER A 135 13.62 -13.21 -13.19
CA SER A 135 13.25 -12.07 -14.05
C SER A 135 12.04 -12.32 -14.94
N SER A 136 11.66 -13.57 -15.17
CA SER A 136 10.45 -13.92 -15.94
C SER A 136 9.17 -13.37 -15.31
N PHE A 137 9.17 -13.14 -13.99
CA PHE A 137 8.05 -12.49 -13.30
C PHE A 137 7.68 -11.13 -13.88
N LEU A 138 8.65 -10.38 -14.40
CA LEU A 138 8.41 -9.07 -15.00
C LEU A 138 7.54 -9.13 -16.25
N GLN A 139 7.60 -10.22 -16.99
CA GLN A 139 6.87 -10.40 -18.26
C GLN A 139 5.48 -11.03 -18.06
N ARG A 140 5.22 -11.59 -16.89
CA ARG A 140 3.91 -12.16 -16.54
C ARG A 140 2.93 -11.04 -16.15
N ALA A 141 1.65 -11.27 -16.42
CA ALA A 141 0.59 -10.38 -15.93
C ALA A 141 0.55 -10.37 -14.40
N VAL A 142 0.15 -9.24 -13.83
CA VAL A 142 0.16 -9.01 -12.38
C VAL A 142 -0.69 -10.05 -11.66
N ASN A 143 -0.02 -10.89 -10.88
CA ASN A 143 -0.59 -11.95 -10.05
C ASN A 143 -1.38 -13.05 -10.80
N GLU A 144 -1.54 -12.97 -12.14
CA GLU A 144 -2.27 -13.94 -12.92
C GLU A 144 -1.55 -15.30 -12.94
N GLY A 145 -2.24 -16.33 -12.44
CA GLY A 145 -1.69 -17.67 -12.34
C GLY A 145 -0.51 -17.81 -11.36
N PHE A 146 -0.33 -16.85 -10.47
CA PHE A 146 0.68 -16.94 -9.42
C PHE A 146 0.18 -17.80 -8.27
N SER A 147 1.06 -18.60 -7.68
CA SER A 147 0.81 -19.23 -6.38
C SER A 147 0.68 -18.17 -5.28
N GLY A 148 0.08 -18.53 -4.14
CA GLY A 148 -0.07 -17.60 -3.02
C GLY A 148 1.28 -17.00 -2.56
N GLY A 149 2.34 -17.79 -2.54
CA GLY A 149 3.68 -17.32 -2.20
C GLY A 149 4.28 -16.38 -3.23
N GLU A 150 4.04 -16.62 -4.52
CA GLU A 150 4.47 -15.74 -5.60
C GLU A 150 3.72 -14.40 -5.54
N LYS A 151 2.41 -14.42 -5.29
CA LYS A 151 1.61 -13.19 -5.12
C LYS A 151 2.15 -12.33 -3.98
N LYS A 152 2.46 -12.93 -2.83
CA LYS A 152 3.04 -12.19 -1.70
C LYS A 152 4.42 -11.62 -2.00
N ARG A 153 5.28 -12.38 -2.68
CA ARG A 153 6.58 -11.85 -3.12
C ARG A 153 6.42 -10.71 -4.13
N ASN A 154 5.43 -10.79 -5.02
CA ASN A 154 5.15 -9.73 -5.98
C ASN A 154 4.68 -8.43 -5.29
N GLU A 155 3.84 -8.52 -4.24
CA GLU A 155 3.46 -7.36 -3.42
C GLU A 155 4.68 -6.72 -2.74
N ILE A 156 5.59 -7.55 -2.18
CA ILE A 156 6.83 -7.02 -1.58
C ILE A 156 7.71 -6.36 -2.63
N LEU A 157 7.80 -6.93 -3.85
CA LEU A 157 8.52 -6.30 -4.95
C LEU A 157 7.93 -4.92 -5.30
N GLN A 158 6.60 -4.80 -5.36
CA GLN A 158 5.93 -3.51 -5.58
C GLN A 158 6.27 -2.49 -4.47
N MET A 159 6.36 -2.93 -3.23
CA MET A 159 6.73 -2.07 -2.09
C MET A 159 8.19 -1.61 -2.14
N LEU A 160 9.08 -2.38 -2.78
CA LEU A 160 10.51 -2.10 -2.86
C LEU A 160 10.90 -1.18 -4.03
N ILE A 161 10.01 -0.98 -4.98
CA ILE A 161 10.17 -0.12 -6.16
C ILE A 161 9.50 1.23 -5.91
#